data_97196308c306aede463a56c5e7912599
#
_entry.id   97196308c306aede463a56c5e7912599
#
_cell.length_a   1.000
_cell.length_b   1.000
_cell.length_c   1.000
_cell.angle_alpha   90.00
_cell.angle_beta   90.00
_cell.angle_gamma   90.00
#
_symmetry.space_group_name_H-M   'P 1'
#
loop_
_entity.id
_entity.type
_entity.pdbx_description
1 polymer ?
#
loop_
_entity_poly.entity_id
_entity_poly.type
_entity_poly.pdbx_seq_one_letter_code
_entity_poly.pdbx_strand_id
1 'polypeptide(L)'
;MGALSYFFPEKAQLCNLMMAASLSSAMADTLSSELGMIYGRRFYNIISWKKDAKGLDGVISLEGTLIGVIGSAIIALIYAVGFEYSKGFWIIIIAGTIGNLSDSVLGASLERKHLLTNNGVNFMNTFIAATVSGIIYILFR
;
A
#
# COMPACT_ATOMS: atom_id res chain seq x y z
N MET A 1 4.53 -15.77 1.09
CA MET A 1 3.95 -15.91 -0.27
C MET A 1 4.90 -16.65 -1.20
N GLY A 2 6.20 -16.29 -1.34
CA GLY A 2 7.13 -17.00 -2.23
C GLY A 2 7.25 -18.50 -1.97
N ALA A 3 7.41 -18.93 -0.71
CA ALA A 3 7.42 -20.36 -0.38
C ALA A 3 6.10 -21.06 -0.73
N LEU A 4 4.96 -20.39 -0.52
CA LEU A 4 3.65 -20.95 -0.87
C LEU A 4 3.49 -21.15 -2.39
N SER A 5 4.01 -20.24 -3.22
CA SER A 5 3.97 -20.42 -4.68
C SER A 5 4.81 -21.59 -5.17
N TYR A 6 5.86 -21.94 -4.43
CA TYR A 6 6.69 -23.11 -4.74
C TYR A 6 5.99 -24.42 -4.37
N PHE A 7 5.38 -24.49 -3.18
CA PHE A 7 4.69 -25.71 -2.71
C PHE A 7 3.31 -25.92 -3.36
N PHE A 8 2.66 -24.87 -3.84
CA PHE A 8 1.34 -24.91 -4.47
C PHE A 8 1.38 -24.22 -5.83
N PRO A 9 1.93 -24.86 -6.88
CA PRO A 9 2.09 -24.24 -8.20
C PRO A 9 0.77 -23.75 -8.82
N GLU A 10 -0.35 -24.43 -8.54
CA GLU A 10 -1.69 -24.06 -9.00
C GLU A 10 -2.17 -22.72 -8.41
N LYS A 11 -1.60 -22.25 -7.30
CA LYS A 11 -1.87 -20.97 -6.65
C LYS A 11 -0.75 -19.94 -6.86
N ALA A 12 0.27 -20.29 -7.64
CA ALA A 12 1.45 -19.43 -7.81
C ALA A 12 1.09 -18.03 -8.31
N GLN A 13 0.17 -17.92 -9.26
CA GLN A 13 -0.27 -16.63 -9.79
C GLN A 13 -0.91 -15.76 -8.70
N LEU A 14 -1.79 -16.31 -7.88
CA LEU A 14 -2.40 -15.60 -6.75
C LEU A 14 -1.33 -15.17 -5.73
N CYS A 15 -0.42 -16.08 -5.36
CA CYS A 15 0.65 -15.77 -4.40
C CYS A 15 1.58 -14.66 -4.90
N ASN A 16 1.95 -14.70 -6.18
CA ASN A 16 2.79 -13.67 -6.80
C ASN A 16 2.08 -12.31 -6.84
N LEU A 17 0.78 -12.29 -7.16
CA LEU A 17 -0.03 -11.08 -7.13
C LEU A 17 -0.11 -10.47 -5.73
N MET A 18 -0.40 -11.29 -4.71
CA MET A 18 -0.46 -10.84 -3.32
C MET A 18 0.89 -10.31 -2.82
N MET A 19 1.99 -10.95 -3.23
CA MET A 19 3.34 -10.48 -2.92
C MET A 19 3.64 -9.14 -3.59
N ALA A 20 3.31 -8.98 -4.87
CA ALA A 20 3.48 -7.73 -5.58
C ALA A 20 2.63 -6.59 -4.98
N ALA A 21 1.39 -6.86 -4.56
CA ALA A 21 0.54 -5.90 -3.88
C ALA A 21 1.10 -5.46 -2.51
N SER A 22 1.68 -6.39 -1.77
CA SER A 22 2.38 -6.11 -0.50
C SER A 22 3.57 -5.16 -0.72
N LEU A 23 4.41 -5.44 -1.72
CA LEU A 23 5.54 -4.58 -2.09
C LEU A 23 5.07 -3.23 -2.62
N SER A 24 3.97 -3.21 -3.38
CA SER A 24 3.34 -2.00 -3.89
C SER A 24 2.88 -1.07 -2.76
N SER A 25 2.29 -1.62 -1.70
CA SER A 25 1.91 -0.86 -0.52
C SER A 25 3.12 -0.26 0.20
N ALA A 26 4.18 -1.04 0.40
CA ALA A 26 5.40 -0.56 1.04
C ALA A 26 6.07 0.56 0.22
N MET A 27 6.12 0.41 -1.12
CA MET A 27 6.66 1.44 -2.00
C MET A 27 5.81 2.71 -1.99
N ALA A 28 4.48 2.55 -2.03
CA ALA A 28 3.53 3.66 -1.98
C ALA A 28 3.67 4.44 -0.67
N ASP A 29 3.75 3.75 0.45
CA ASP A 29 3.89 4.35 1.78
C ASP A 29 5.20 5.12 1.90
N THR A 30 6.33 4.50 1.53
CA THR A 30 7.64 5.18 1.56
C THR A 30 7.64 6.43 0.69
N LEU A 31 7.18 6.34 -0.56
CA LEU A 31 7.18 7.50 -1.45
C LEU A 31 6.18 8.58 -1.02
N SER A 32 5.00 8.19 -0.53
CA SER A 32 3.99 9.15 -0.07
C SER A 32 4.45 9.91 1.17
N SER A 33 5.12 9.24 2.12
CA SER A 33 5.64 9.87 3.33
C SER A 33 6.85 10.76 3.04
N GLU A 34 7.89 10.24 2.39
CA GLU A 34 9.13 10.98 2.15
C GLU A 34 8.95 12.14 1.16
N LEU A 35 8.43 11.85 -0.02
CA LEU A 35 8.23 12.88 -1.05
C LEU A 35 7.01 13.75 -0.76
N GLY A 36 5.99 13.21 -0.09
CA GLY A 36 4.87 13.99 0.40
C GLY A 36 5.29 15.06 1.41
N MET A 37 6.30 14.79 2.24
CA MET A 37 6.90 15.80 3.10
C MET A 37 7.65 16.89 2.33
N ILE A 38 8.23 16.57 1.18
CA ILE A 38 8.98 17.55 0.37
C ILE A 38 8.05 18.41 -0.49
N TYR A 39 7.11 17.79 -1.18
CA TYR A 39 6.28 18.42 -2.19
C TYR A 39 4.88 18.80 -1.71
N GLY A 40 4.42 18.26 -0.56
CA GLY A 40 3.11 18.54 0.01
C GLY A 40 2.95 20.00 0.44
N ARG A 41 1.80 20.57 0.12
CA ARG A 41 1.48 21.99 0.44
C ARG A 41 0.49 22.11 1.58
N ARG A 42 -0.42 21.18 1.69
CA ARG A 42 -1.49 21.18 2.71
C ARG A 42 -1.58 19.81 3.35
N PHE A 43 -1.54 19.79 4.66
CA PHE A 43 -1.47 18.59 5.46
C PHE A 43 -2.73 18.43 6.30
N TYR A 44 -3.33 17.24 6.25
CA TYR A 44 -4.57 16.92 6.95
C TYR A 44 -4.43 15.57 7.64
N ASN A 45 -4.99 15.47 8.84
CA ASN A 45 -5.16 14.18 9.48
C ASN A 45 -6.23 13.38 8.72
N ILE A 46 -5.90 12.15 8.32
CA ILE A 46 -6.75 11.31 7.47
C ILE A 46 -8.10 10.95 8.10
N ILE A 47 -8.19 10.90 9.43
CA ILE A 47 -9.43 10.54 10.15
C ILE A 47 -10.30 11.76 10.37
N SER A 48 -9.74 12.85 10.90
CA SER A 48 -10.51 14.03 11.29
C SER A 48 -10.72 15.03 10.16
N TRP A 49 -9.98 14.90 9.06
CA TRP A 49 -9.94 15.84 7.92
C TRP A 49 -9.61 17.29 8.32
N LYS A 50 -9.05 17.48 9.52
CA LYS A 50 -8.58 18.78 10.00
C LYS A 50 -7.12 18.96 9.61
N LYS A 51 -6.73 20.23 9.39
CA LYS A 51 -5.31 20.57 9.21
C LYS A 51 -4.50 20.09 10.41
N ASP A 52 -3.35 19.51 10.14
CA ASP A 52 -2.46 18.98 11.16
C ASP A 52 -1.00 19.26 10.80
N ALA A 53 -0.11 19.06 11.76
CA ALA A 53 1.30 19.33 11.57
C ALA A 53 1.93 18.27 10.64
N LYS A 54 2.73 18.75 9.70
CA LYS A 54 3.52 17.92 8.80
C LYS A 54 4.43 16.96 9.56
N GLY A 55 4.49 15.70 9.11
CA GLY A 55 5.36 14.67 9.68
C GLY A 55 4.79 13.95 10.89
N LEU A 56 3.56 14.23 11.30
CA LEU A 56 2.87 13.43 12.31
C LEU A 56 2.23 12.19 11.69
N ASP A 57 2.13 11.11 12.49
CA ASP A 57 1.53 9.86 12.05
C ASP A 57 0.09 10.07 11.57
N GLY A 58 -0.22 9.50 10.40
CA GLY A 58 -1.52 9.60 9.77
C GLY A 58 -1.89 10.99 9.23
N VAL A 59 -0.90 11.85 9.03
CA VAL A 59 -1.07 13.12 8.31
C VAL A 59 -0.70 12.95 6.85
N ILE A 60 -1.63 13.25 5.98
CA ILE A 60 -1.52 13.10 4.53
C ILE A 60 -1.54 14.46 3.81
N SER A 61 -1.01 14.49 2.61
CA SER A 61 -1.19 15.57 1.63
C SER A 61 -1.68 14.98 0.30
N LEU A 62 -2.36 15.78 -0.49
CA LEU A 62 -2.81 15.34 -1.81
C LEU A 62 -1.62 14.93 -2.70
N GLU A 63 -0.57 15.75 -2.68
CA GLU A 63 0.66 15.49 -3.44
C GLU A 63 1.31 14.17 -3.00
N GLY A 64 1.42 13.94 -1.67
CA GLY A 64 1.95 12.69 -1.12
C GLY A 64 1.10 11.48 -1.54
N THR A 65 -0.22 11.59 -1.45
CA THR A 65 -1.12 10.50 -1.88
C THR A 65 -0.96 10.18 -3.37
N LEU A 66 -0.88 11.18 -4.23
CA LEU A 66 -0.66 10.98 -5.68
C LEU A 66 0.70 10.32 -5.95
N ILE A 67 1.74 10.75 -5.25
CA ILE A 67 3.08 10.13 -5.34
C ILE A 67 3.02 8.67 -4.88
N GLY A 68 2.27 8.35 -3.82
CA GLY A 68 2.04 6.98 -3.39
C GLY A 68 1.37 6.12 -4.46
N VAL A 69 0.36 6.64 -5.17
CA VAL A 69 -0.27 5.95 -6.31
C VAL A 69 0.76 5.68 -7.42
N ILE A 70 1.64 6.63 -7.71
CA ILE A 70 2.74 6.43 -8.68
C ILE A 70 3.68 5.32 -8.19
N GLY A 71 4.01 5.29 -6.89
CA GLY A 71 4.80 4.20 -6.29
C GLY A 71 4.15 2.84 -6.49
N SER A 72 2.85 2.74 -6.26
CA SER A 72 2.08 1.53 -6.55
C SER A 72 2.13 1.13 -8.03
N ALA A 73 2.03 2.10 -8.92
CA ALA A 73 2.06 1.87 -10.38
C ALA A 73 3.44 1.36 -10.84
N ILE A 74 4.54 1.80 -10.23
CA ILE A 74 5.89 1.32 -10.55
C ILE A 74 5.99 -0.19 -10.27
N ILE A 75 5.53 -0.64 -9.11
CA ILE A 75 5.54 -2.09 -8.79
C ILE A 75 4.61 -2.87 -9.72
N ALA A 76 3.43 -2.30 -10.05
CA ALA A 76 2.51 -2.92 -11.00
C ALA A 76 3.13 -3.06 -12.41
N LEU A 77 3.90 -2.08 -12.86
CA LEU A 77 4.65 -2.15 -14.13
C LEU A 77 5.72 -3.25 -14.10
N ILE A 78 6.49 -3.35 -13.02
CA ILE A 78 7.49 -4.41 -12.85
C ILE A 78 6.81 -5.78 -12.90
N TYR A 79 5.66 -5.93 -12.22
CA TYR A 79 4.88 -7.16 -12.26
C TYR A 79 4.41 -7.47 -13.69
N ALA A 80 3.90 -6.48 -14.42
CA ALA A 80 3.41 -6.65 -15.79
C ALA A 80 4.52 -7.08 -16.79
N VAL A 81 5.75 -6.65 -16.58
CA VAL A 81 6.91 -7.09 -17.38
C VAL A 81 7.23 -8.57 -17.14
N GLY A 82 7.07 -9.06 -15.90
CA GLY A 82 7.37 -10.45 -15.54
C GLY A 82 6.23 -11.44 -15.77
N PHE A 83 4.98 -10.98 -15.69
CA PHE A 83 3.78 -11.84 -15.66
C PHE A 83 2.69 -11.44 -16.67
N GLU A 84 3.03 -10.69 -17.69
CA GLU A 84 2.16 -10.10 -18.70
C GLU A 84 1.23 -8.98 -18.18
N TYR A 85 0.89 -8.05 -19.07
CA TYR A 85 -0.06 -6.99 -18.77
C TYR A 85 -1.48 -7.55 -18.70
N SER A 86 -2.03 -7.63 -17.50
CA SER A 86 -3.31 -8.25 -17.22
C SER A 86 -4.11 -7.46 -16.16
N LYS A 87 -5.26 -7.98 -15.77
CA LYS A 87 -6.04 -7.45 -14.64
C LYS A 87 -5.19 -7.26 -13.35
N GLY A 88 -4.14 -8.08 -13.19
CA GLY A 88 -3.21 -8.01 -12.05
C GLY A 88 -2.55 -6.63 -11.90
N PHE A 89 -2.24 -5.96 -13.01
CA PHE A 89 -1.70 -4.60 -12.99
C PHE A 89 -2.58 -3.62 -12.19
N TRP A 90 -3.88 -3.58 -12.50
CA TRP A 90 -4.82 -2.69 -11.82
C TRP A 90 -5.09 -3.12 -10.38
N ILE A 91 -5.15 -4.42 -10.13
CA ILE A 91 -5.33 -4.97 -8.78
C ILE A 91 -4.18 -4.54 -7.86
N ILE A 92 -2.93 -4.57 -8.34
CA ILE A 92 -1.76 -4.17 -7.58
C ILE A 92 -1.81 -2.68 -7.25
N ILE A 93 -2.17 -1.82 -8.20
CA ILE A 93 -2.29 -0.36 -7.95
C ILE A 93 -3.35 -0.09 -6.88
N ILE A 94 -4.53 -0.67 -7.04
CA ILE A 94 -5.65 -0.47 -6.11
C ILE A 94 -5.27 -0.98 -4.71
N ALA A 95 -4.78 -2.21 -4.61
CA ALA A 95 -4.45 -2.82 -3.34
C ALA A 95 -3.28 -2.12 -2.64
N GLY A 96 -2.24 -1.71 -3.38
CA GLY A 96 -1.12 -0.95 -2.85
C GLY A 96 -1.55 0.42 -2.32
N THR A 97 -2.41 1.11 -3.06
CA THR A 97 -2.97 2.41 -2.62
C THR A 97 -3.83 2.25 -1.36
N ILE A 98 -4.68 1.21 -1.30
CA ILE A 98 -5.49 0.91 -0.10
C ILE A 98 -4.57 0.60 1.10
N GLY A 99 -3.51 -0.17 0.91
CA GLY A 99 -2.54 -0.46 1.95
C GLY A 99 -1.88 0.82 2.48
N ASN A 100 -1.38 1.69 1.60
CA ASN A 100 -0.80 2.99 1.98
C ASN A 100 -1.80 3.89 2.75
N LEU A 101 -3.05 3.98 2.30
CA LEU A 101 -4.06 4.73 3.04
C LEU A 101 -4.38 4.09 4.39
N SER A 102 -4.36 2.75 4.48
CA SER A 102 -4.54 2.03 5.74
C SER A 102 -3.41 2.30 6.72
N ASP A 103 -2.16 2.44 6.23
CA ASP A 103 -1.02 2.89 7.05
C ASP A 103 -1.32 4.23 7.73
N SER A 104 -1.73 5.21 6.95
CA SER A 104 -2.07 6.53 7.47
C SER A 104 -3.23 6.50 8.49
N VAL A 105 -4.24 5.64 8.28
CA VAL A 105 -5.35 5.45 9.24
C VAL A 105 -4.86 4.79 10.52
N LEU A 106 -4.05 3.75 10.43
CA LEU A 106 -3.46 3.07 11.60
C LEU A 106 -2.50 4.00 12.35
N GLY A 107 -1.69 4.78 11.63
CA GLY A 107 -0.82 5.81 12.18
C GLY A 107 -1.61 6.84 13.00
N ALA A 108 -2.66 7.42 12.42
CA ALA A 108 -3.50 8.40 13.10
C ALA A 108 -4.26 7.84 14.30
N SER A 109 -4.58 6.55 14.32
CA SER A 109 -5.46 5.93 15.34
C SER A 109 -4.70 5.17 16.43
N LEU A 110 -3.75 4.31 16.05
CA LEU A 110 -3.10 3.37 16.95
C LEU A 110 -1.65 3.77 17.28
N GLU A 111 -0.89 4.25 16.32
CA GLU A 111 0.50 4.64 16.53
C GLU A 111 0.60 5.91 17.39
N ARG A 112 -0.19 6.94 17.11
CA ARG A 112 -0.29 8.13 17.97
C ARG A 112 -0.67 7.84 19.41
N LYS A 113 -1.36 6.72 19.65
CA LYS A 113 -1.73 6.26 21.00
C LYS A 113 -0.71 5.31 21.61
N HIS A 114 0.41 5.07 20.91
CA HIS A 114 1.44 4.13 21.32
C HIS A 114 0.94 2.68 21.50
N LEU A 115 -0.17 2.31 20.82
CA LEU A 115 -0.72 0.95 20.83
C LEU A 115 -0.05 0.07 19.79
N LEU A 116 0.48 0.65 18.73
CA LEU A 116 1.32 -0.01 17.72
C LEU A 116 2.60 0.80 17.53
N THR A 117 3.65 0.09 17.11
CA THR A 117 4.90 0.72 16.63
C THR A 117 4.80 0.94 15.13
N ASN A 118 5.62 1.83 14.58
CA ASN A 118 5.74 2.04 13.13
C ASN A 118 5.95 0.72 12.37
N ASN A 119 6.81 -0.18 12.87
CA ASN A 119 7.01 -1.50 12.26
C ASN A 119 5.73 -2.35 12.25
N GLY A 120 4.90 -2.24 13.30
CA GLY A 120 3.61 -2.90 13.38
C GLY A 120 2.62 -2.36 12.35
N VAL A 121 2.57 -1.04 12.17
CA VAL A 121 1.74 -0.37 11.17
C VAL A 121 2.17 -0.78 9.76
N ASN A 122 3.48 -0.74 9.45
CA ASN A 122 4.03 -1.16 8.16
C ASN A 122 3.75 -2.64 7.85
N PHE A 123 3.81 -3.52 8.84
CA PHE A 123 3.40 -4.92 8.66
C PHE A 123 1.91 -5.03 8.31
N MET A 124 1.05 -4.30 9.03
CA MET A 124 -0.40 -4.32 8.81
C MET A 124 -0.77 -3.77 7.43
N ASN A 125 -0.15 -2.68 6.98
CA ASN A 125 -0.46 -2.09 5.67
C ASN A 125 -0.14 -3.06 4.52
N THR A 126 1.02 -3.72 4.57
CA THR A 126 1.43 -4.72 3.58
C THR A 126 0.56 -5.97 3.61
N PHE A 127 0.14 -6.39 4.80
CA PHE A 127 -0.80 -7.51 4.98
C PHE A 127 -2.20 -7.19 4.43
N ILE A 128 -2.70 -5.98 4.68
CA ILE A 128 -3.98 -5.50 4.12
C ILE A 128 -3.92 -5.48 2.60
N ALA A 129 -2.86 -4.92 2.00
CA ALA A 129 -2.69 -4.89 0.55
C ALA A 129 -2.67 -6.29 -0.06
N ALA A 130 -1.93 -7.23 0.54
CA ALA A 130 -1.91 -8.62 0.10
C ALA A 130 -3.32 -9.24 0.15
N THR A 131 -4.04 -9.04 1.25
CA THR A 131 -5.38 -9.59 1.45
C THR A 131 -6.39 -9.00 0.46
N VAL A 132 -6.40 -7.68 0.30
CA VAL A 132 -7.27 -6.96 -0.64
C VAL A 132 -7.03 -7.45 -2.07
N SER A 133 -5.78 -7.58 -2.49
CA SER A 133 -5.45 -8.09 -3.83
C SER A 133 -5.95 -9.52 -4.05
N GLY A 134 -5.83 -10.38 -3.03
CA GLY A 134 -6.33 -11.75 -3.08
C GLY A 134 -7.86 -11.80 -3.20
N ILE A 135 -8.58 -10.97 -2.43
CA ILE A 135 -10.04 -10.87 -2.49
C ILE A 135 -10.49 -10.39 -3.88
N ILE A 136 -9.88 -9.30 -4.39
CA ILE A 136 -10.23 -8.77 -5.72
C ILE A 136 -9.96 -9.83 -6.80
N TYR A 137 -8.82 -10.52 -6.74
CA TYR A 137 -8.49 -11.56 -7.70
C TYR A 137 -9.53 -12.68 -7.73
N ILE A 138 -10.00 -13.14 -6.56
CA ILE A 138 -11.01 -14.21 -6.48
C ILE A 138 -12.37 -13.76 -7.00
N LEU A 139 -12.77 -12.52 -6.72
CA LEU A 139 -14.05 -11.96 -7.16
C LEU A 139 -14.13 -11.70 -8.67
N PHE A 140 -13.00 -11.38 -9.30
CA PHE A 140 -12.94 -11.01 -10.73
C PHE A 140 -12.17 -12.02 -11.61
N ARG A 141 -12.00 -13.25 -11.10
CA ARG A 141 -11.38 -14.38 -11.81
C ARG A 141 -12.17 -14.86 -13.03
#